data_1d5da7ba850ea145eff429de040e888f
#
_entry.id   1d5da7ba850ea145eff429de040e888f
#
_cell.length_a   1.000
_cell.length_b   1.000
_cell.length_c   1.000
_cell.angle_alpha   90.00
_cell.angle_beta   90.00
_cell.angle_gamma   90.00
#
_symmetry.space_group_name_H-M   'P 1'
#
loop_
_entity.id
_entity.type
_entity.pdbx_description
1 polymer ?
#
loop_
_entity_poly.entity_id
_entity_poly.type
_entity_poly.pdbx_seq_one_letter_code
_entity_poly.pdbx_strand_id
1 'polypeptide(L)'
;MTEWSAPSVYLCIATFRRPDGLRKLLTHVERLTYRGTVEVIVVDNDGDDRAGAAIVEQIAPTFRLPLRCDVEPRSGHTYAYNHAFQHACRATPAPEYVAVLDDDEYPDPNWLTEMIRVAQVYNADIVGGPVFPVFDDPDHWLAKSGFYAPSRSATGPVSTIYGAGNMVIWRSVLAQYLDEPFHHAFAFTGGSDYDFFWRCRNDGRSFAWADDARVFETMPPSRTTVGYVLRRKFRNGTEATRLERKFLCSLAGAARRWCIGLGLLGLGIASLPLAVLRGRRAIVASLMRAARGAGRIAAEFDLHYEQYR
;
A
#
# COMPACT_ATOMS: atom_id res chain seq x y z
N MET A 1 -2.40 35.38 -4.48
CA MET A 1 -1.55 34.20 -4.18
C MET A 1 -1.84 33.87 -2.73
N THR A 2 -2.64 32.83 -2.48
CA THR A 2 -2.86 32.31 -1.12
C THR A 2 -1.51 31.81 -0.60
N GLU A 3 -1.04 32.34 0.53
CA GLU A 3 0.13 31.81 1.21
C GLU A 3 -0.04 30.31 1.40
N TRP A 4 0.94 29.53 0.94
CA TRP A 4 0.96 28.10 1.13
C TRP A 4 1.12 27.82 2.64
N SER A 5 0.06 27.35 3.28
CA SER A 5 0.12 26.92 4.66
C SER A 5 0.70 25.52 4.72
N ALA A 6 1.62 25.29 5.63
CA ALA A 6 2.20 23.98 5.87
C ALA A 6 1.45 23.28 7.02
N PRO A 7 0.38 22.49 6.72
CA PRO A 7 -0.47 21.90 7.75
C PRO A 7 0.29 20.86 8.60
N SER A 8 -0.27 20.53 9.77
CA SER A 8 0.27 19.50 10.63
C SER A 8 -0.05 18.10 10.09
N VAL A 9 0.93 17.19 10.17
CA VAL A 9 0.83 15.83 9.65
C VAL A 9 1.23 14.81 10.72
N TYR A 10 0.46 13.75 10.83
CA TYR A 10 0.81 12.56 11.59
C TYR A 10 1.24 11.46 10.64
N LEU A 11 2.50 10.99 10.74
CA LEU A 11 3.02 9.91 9.93
C LEU A 11 2.84 8.58 10.67
N CYS A 12 2.01 7.70 10.12
CA CYS A 12 1.69 6.38 10.64
C CYS A 12 2.52 5.31 9.92
N ILE A 13 3.22 4.49 10.69
CA ILE A 13 4.06 3.38 10.21
C ILE A 13 3.66 2.12 10.99
N ALA A 14 3.23 1.07 10.28
CA ALA A 14 3.07 -0.25 10.86
C ALA A 14 4.31 -1.09 10.58
N THR A 15 4.81 -1.85 11.57
CA THR A 15 5.96 -2.73 11.40
C THR A 15 5.71 -4.11 12.00
N PHE A 16 6.29 -5.14 11.39
CA PHE A 16 6.25 -6.51 11.90
C PHE A 16 7.54 -7.25 11.54
N ARG A 17 8.40 -7.50 12.54
CA ARG A 17 9.66 -8.29 12.41
C ARG A 17 10.61 -7.79 11.32
N ARG A 18 10.67 -6.47 11.11
CA ARG A 18 11.52 -5.81 10.11
C ARG A 18 12.35 -4.66 10.68
N PRO A 19 13.19 -4.91 11.70
CA PRO A 19 13.92 -3.84 12.37
C PRO A 19 14.84 -3.05 11.43
N ASP A 20 15.50 -3.72 10.47
CA ASP A 20 16.39 -3.05 9.50
C ASP A 20 15.60 -2.17 8.50
N GLY A 21 14.44 -2.64 8.04
CA GLY A 21 13.54 -1.87 7.18
C GLY A 21 13.06 -0.61 7.89
N LEU A 22 12.55 -0.77 9.12
CA LEU A 22 12.10 0.35 9.94
C LEU A 22 13.23 1.36 10.20
N ARG A 23 14.44 0.92 10.54
CA ARG A 23 15.60 1.79 10.74
C ARG A 23 15.92 2.59 9.48
N LYS A 24 15.90 1.93 8.33
CA LYS A 24 16.13 2.58 7.03
C LYS A 24 15.05 3.64 6.75
N LEU A 25 13.79 3.29 6.93
CA LEU A 25 12.66 4.20 6.75
C LEU A 25 12.81 5.43 7.65
N LEU A 26 13.03 5.27 8.96
CA LEU A 26 13.19 6.36 9.91
C LEU A 26 14.36 7.29 9.53
N THR A 27 15.49 6.74 9.06
CA THR A 27 16.62 7.53 8.57
C THR A 27 16.24 8.44 7.38
N HIS A 28 15.31 8.00 6.52
CA HIS A 28 14.85 8.83 5.41
C HIS A 28 13.75 9.81 5.84
N VAL A 29 12.92 9.45 6.82
CA VAL A 29 11.94 10.36 7.42
C VAL A 29 12.61 11.58 8.07
N GLU A 30 13.78 11.41 8.70
CA GLU A 30 14.55 12.53 9.23
C GLU A 30 15.01 13.55 8.16
N ARG A 31 15.15 13.09 6.92
CA ARG A 31 15.60 13.93 5.79
C ARG A 31 14.46 14.67 5.09
N LEU A 32 13.22 14.49 5.53
CA LEU A 32 12.07 15.19 4.94
C LEU A 32 12.27 16.71 5.04
N THR A 33 12.04 17.40 3.91
CA THR A 33 12.17 18.85 3.77
C THR A 33 10.88 19.59 4.06
N TYR A 34 9.86 18.89 4.53
CA TYR A 34 8.56 19.47 4.88
C TYR A 34 8.68 20.50 6.00
N ARG A 35 8.01 21.65 5.84
CA ARG A 35 8.13 22.79 6.77
C ARG A 35 7.02 22.83 7.84
N GLY A 36 5.97 22.03 7.70
CA GLY A 36 4.91 21.88 8.69
C GLY A 36 5.33 21.00 9.86
N THR A 37 4.50 20.95 10.88
CA THR A 37 4.69 20.04 12.00
C THR A 37 4.46 18.61 11.55
N VAL A 38 5.41 17.70 11.88
CA VAL A 38 5.28 16.26 11.63
C VAL A 38 5.52 15.53 12.94
N GLU A 39 4.61 14.64 13.30
CA GLU A 39 4.78 13.65 14.37
C GLU A 39 4.76 12.26 13.77
N VAL A 40 5.59 11.35 14.29
CA VAL A 40 5.72 9.98 13.79
C VAL A 40 5.25 8.99 14.83
N ILE A 41 4.30 8.13 14.46
CA ILE A 41 3.91 6.98 15.24
C ILE A 41 4.27 5.69 14.51
N VAL A 42 5.04 4.84 15.17
CA VAL A 42 5.28 3.46 14.77
C VAL A 42 4.36 2.58 15.58
N VAL A 43 3.69 1.63 14.95
CA VAL A 43 2.94 0.58 15.64
C VAL A 43 3.60 -0.76 15.33
N ASP A 44 4.22 -1.34 16.35
CA ASP A 44 4.83 -2.67 16.28
C ASP A 44 3.74 -3.74 16.45
N ASN A 45 3.53 -4.53 15.40
CA ASN A 45 2.52 -5.60 15.37
C ASN A 45 3.05 -6.94 15.90
N ASP A 46 4.20 -6.94 16.57
CA ASP A 46 4.74 -8.11 17.24
C ASP A 46 4.67 -7.92 18.76
N GLY A 47 3.65 -8.50 19.37
CA GLY A 47 3.46 -8.46 20.81
C GLY A 47 4.52 -9.21 21.61
N ASP A 48 5.20 -10.16 20.98
CA ASP A 48 6.18 -11.06 21.65
C ASP A 48 7.60 -10.50 21.60
N ASP A 49 8.15 -10.31 20.39
CA ASP A 49 9.56 -9.93 20.20
C ASP A 49 9.80 -8.41 20.29
N ARG A 50 8.82 -7.60 19.87
CA ARG A 50 8.85 -6.13 19.94
C ARG A 50 10.10 -5.49 19.32
N ALA A 51 10.62 -6.10 18.26
CA ALA A 51 11.84 -5.63 17.61
C ALA A 51 11.70 -4.21 17.04
N GLY A 52 10.50 -3.84 16.57
CA GLY A 52 10.20 -2.48 16.11
C GLY A 52 10.23 -1.47 17.25
N ALA A 53 9.63 -1.80 18.40
CA ALA A 53 9.64 -0.94 19.59
C ALA A 53 11.06 -0.69 20.09
N ALA A 54 11.89 -1.72 20.14
CA ALA A 54 13.31 -1.60 20.55
C ALA A 54 14.10 -0.65 19.61
N ILE A 55 13.83 -0.68 18.30
CA ILE A 55 14.44 0.28 17.35
C ILE A 55 14.00 1.70 17.64
N VAL A 56 12.70 1.93 17.88
CA VAL A 56 12.19 3.26 18.18
C VAL A 56 12.75 3.79 19.50
N GLU A 57 12.79 2.99 20.56
CA GLU A 57 13.39 3.36 21.85
C GLU A 57 14.87 3.80 21.70
N GLN A 58 15.61 3.12 20.84
CA GLN A 58 17.01 3.47 20.56
C GLN A 58 17.15 4.80 19.80
N ILE A 59 16.27 5.06 18.83
CA ILE A 59 16.37 6.20 17.90
C ILE A 59 15.70 7.47 18.46
N ALA A 60 14.56 7.35 19.13
CA ALA A 60 13.72 8.47 19.55
C ALA A 60 14.46 9.60 20.33
N PRO A 61 15.45 9.30 21.23
CA PRO A 61 16.13 10.37 21.97
C PRO A 61 16.91 11.36 21.10
N THR A 62 17.32 10.96 19.90
CA THR A 62 18.12 11.78 18.97
C THR A 62 17.37 12.08 17.68
N PHE A 63 16.17 11.58 17.53
CA PHE A 63 15.37 11.77 16.31
C PHE A 63 14.87 13.21 16.20
N ARG A 64 15.01 13.80 15.02
CA ARG A 64 14.67 15.22 14.78
C ARG A 64 13.18 15.56 14.98
N LEU A 65 12.31 14.59 14.74
CA LEU A 65 10.86 14.76 14.84
C LEU A 65 10.34 14.05 16.10
N PRO A 66 9.21 14.46 16.67
CA PRO A 66 8.53 13.66 17.69
C PRO A 66 8.27 12.26 17.17
N LEU A 67 8.86 11.26 17.83
CA LEU A 67 8.77 9.85 17.46
C LEU A 67 8.31 9.03 18.66
N ARG A 68 7.28 8.21 18.45
CA ARG A 68 6.79 7.27 19.45
C ARG A 68 6.49 5.91 18.86
N CYS A 69 6.43 4.88 19.72
CA CYS A 69 6.02 3.54 19.35
C CYS A 69 4.95 3.03 20.29
N ASP A 70 3.91 2.45 19.71
CA ASP A 70 2.92 1.63 20.42
C ASP A 70 3.06 0.18 19.96
N VAL A 71 2.58 -0.77 20.76
CA VAL A 71 2.55 -2.20 20.42
C VAL A 71 1.11 -2.64 20.24
N GLU A 72 0.80 -3.24 19.10
CA GLU A 72 -0.48 -3.88 18.84
C GLU A 72 -0.28 -5.41 18.85
N PRO A 73 -0.70 -6.10 19.93
CA PRO A 73 -0.43 -7.52 20.09
C PRO A 73 -1.28 -8.44 19.21
N ARG A 74 -2.39 -7.92 18.64
CA ARG A 74 -3.21 -8.72 17.72
C ARG A 74 -2.53 -8.76 16.37
N SER A 75 -2.10 -9.95 15.94
CA SER A 75 -1.44 -10.14 14.64
C SER A 75 -2.34 -9.74 13.48
N GLY A 76 -1.76 -9.03 12.50
CA GLY A 76 -2.41 -8.62 11.27
C GLY A 76 -2.28 -7.12 11.00
N HIS A 77 -1.86 -6.79 9.80
CA HIS A 77 -1.54 -5.40 9.43
C HIS A 77 -2.69 -4.40 9.64
N THR A 78 -3.95 -4.85 9.52
CA THR A 78 -5.12 -3.98 9.73
C THR A 78 -5.24 -3.52 11.18
N TYR A 79 -4.86 -4.36 12.14
CA TYR A 79 -4.88 -3.98 13.56
C TYR A 79 -3.85 -2.88 13.84
N ALA A 80 -2.63 -3.04 13.32
CA ALA A 80 -1.57 -2.05 13.49
C ALA A 80 -1.91 -0.70 12.85
N TYR A 81 -2.41 -0.70 11.61
CA TYR A 81 -2.81 0.55 10.96
C TYR A 81 -4.01 1.20 11.63
N ASN A 82 -5.03 0.44 12.02
CA ASN A 82 -6.18 0.99 12.74
C ASN A 82 -5.77 1.59 14.09
N HIS A 83 -4.84 0.97 14.80
CA HIS A 83 -4.26 1.51 16.03
C HIS A 83 -3.57 2.87 15.76
N ALA A 84 -2.68 2.93 14.75
CA ALA A 84 -2.02 4.17 14.37
C ALA A 84 -3.00 5.27 13.95
N PHE A 85 -4.03 4.95 13.19
CA PHE A 85 -5.07 5.89 12.76
C PHE A 85 -5.90 6.41 13.92
N GLN A 86 -6.27 5.54 14.86
CA GLN A 86 -6.99 5.94 16.07
C GLN A 86 -6.14 6.87 16.92
N HIS A 87 -4.84 6.58 17.05
CA HIS A 87 -3.91 7.44 17.76
C HIS A 87 -3.83 8.82 17.10
N ALA A 88 -3.58 8.88 15.79
CA ALA A 88 -3.50 10.13 15.03
C ALA A 88 -4.79 10.97 15.13
N CYS A 89 -5.96 10.31 15.02
CA CYS A 89 -7.24 11.02 15.10
C CYS A 89 -7.59 11.54 16.50
N ARG A 90 -7.06 10.92 17.57
CA ARG A 90 -7.26 11.31 18.97
C ARG A 90 -6.18 12.24 19.52
N ALA A 91 -5.12 12.51 18.76
CA ALA A 91 -4.03 13.39 19.17
C ALA A 91 -4.52 14.81 19.48
N THR A 92 -3.85 15.45 20.43
CA THR A 92 -4.14 16.84 20.81
C THR A 92 -2.85 17.64 20.87
N PRO A 93 -2.66 18.63 20.00
CA PRO A 93 -3.59 19.09 18.95
C PRO A 93 -3.77 18.01 17.86
N ALA A 94 -4.95 18.00 17.25
CA ALA A 94 -5.23 17.06 16.16
C ALA A 94 -4.51 17.48 14.88
N PRO A 95 -3.86 16.56 14.13
CA PRO A 95 -3.25 16.89 12.85
C PRO A 95 -4.30 17.21 11.78
N GLU A 96 -3.92 17.94 10.76
CA GLU A 96 -4.79 18.18 9.60
C GLU A 96 -4.80 16.98 8.66
N TYR A 97 -3.65 16.33 8.48
CA TYR A 97 -3.49 15.16 7.63
C TYR A 97 -2.84 13.99 8.37
N VAL A 98 -3.17 12.81 7.90
CA VAL A 98 -2.51 11.55 8.29
C VAL A 98 -1.80 11.00 7.07
N ALA A 99 -0.51 10.73 7.20
CA ALA A 99 0.33 10.13 6.18
C ALA A 99 0.65 8.68 6.53
N VAL A 100 0.89 7.84 5.53
CA VAL A 100 1.22 6.41 5.70
C VAL A 100 2.42 6.04 4.87
N LEU A 101 3.33 5.26 5.46
CA LEU A 101 4.43 4.56 4.79
C LEU A 101 4.55 3.15 5.35
N ASP A 102 4.85 2.18 4.48
CA ASP A 102 5.15 0.80 4.88
C ASP A 102 6.61 0.66 5.38
N ASP A 103 6.89 -0.29 6.25
CA ASP A 103 8.19 -0.48 6.90
C ASP A 103 9.32 -0.99 5.99
N ASP A 104 9.01 -1.41 4.75
CA ASP A 104 9.97 -1.77 3.69
C ASP A 104 10.13 -0.67 2.63
N GLU A 105 9.52 0.49 2.87
CA GLU A 105 9.55 1.66 2.01
C GLU A 105 10.42 2.79 2.60
N TYR A 106 10.80 3.73 1.75
CA TYR A 106 11.45 4.98 2.19
C TYR A 106 11.18 6.11 1.19
N PRO A 107 10.87 7.32 1.67
CA PRO A 107 10.48 8.44 0.84
C PRO A 107 11.67 9.24 0.30
N ASP A 108 11.45 9.93 -0.84
CA ASP A 108 12.28 11.08 -1.23
C ASP A 108 12.16 12.22 -0.20
N PRO A 109 13.21 13.04 -0.01
CA PRO A 109 13.15 14.18 0.93
C PRO A 109 11.98 15.13 0.70
N ASN A 110 11.54 15.31 -0.54
CA ASN A 110 10.43 16.22 -0.89
C ASN A 110 9.05 15.54 -0.90
N TRP A 111 8.99 14.25 -0.58
CA TRP A 111 7.77 13.43 -0.66
C TRP A 111 6.56 14.07 0.02
N LEU A 112 6.67 14.41 1.31
CA LEU A 112 5.54 14.93 2.08
C LEU A 112 5.10 16.31 1.60
N THR A 113 6.05 17.14 1.16
CA THR A 113 5.76 18.45 0.57
C THR A 113 4.90 18.32 -0.68
N GLU A 114 5.23 17.37 -1.56
CA GLU A 114 4.47 17.13 -2.79
C GLU A 114 3.10 16.52 -2.51
N MET A 115 2.99 15.58 -1.56
CA MET A 115 1.70 15.01 -1.16
C MET A 115 0.74 16.10 -0.66
N ILE A 116 1.19 16.94 0.26
CA ILE A 116 0.36 18.02 0.83
C ILE A 116 0.05 19.09 -0.22
N ARG A 117 1.02 19.47 -1.05
CA ARG A 117 0.80 20.42 -2.15
C ARG A 117 -0.33 19.92 -3.08
N VAL A 118 -0.31 18.64 -3.47
CA VAL A 118 -1.34 18.07 -4.33
C VAL A 118 -2.68 18.00 -3.61
N ALA A 119 -2.72 17.61 -2.33
CA ALA A 119 -3.94 17.61 -1.53
C ALA A 119 -4.61 19.00 -1.52
N GLN A 120 -3.83 20.04 -1.28
CA GLN A 120 -4.33 21.43 -1.22
C GLN A 120 -4.73 21.98 -2.60
N VAL A 121 -3.89 21.79 -3.64
CA VAL A 121 -4.14 22.32 -4.99
C VAL A 121 -5.41 21.74 -5.59
N TYR A 122 -5.67 20.45 -5.39
CA TYR A 122 -6.83 19.78 -5.96
C TYR A 122 -7.98 19.59 -4.96
N ASN A 123 -7.85 20.14 -3.74
CA ASN A 123 -8.80 19.94 -2.66
C ASN A 123 -9.18 18.44 -2.50
N ALA A 124 -8.15 17.59 -2.49
CA ALA A 124 -8.32 16.15 -2.46
C ALA A 124 -8.32 15.62 -1.03
N ASP A 125 -9.30 14.76 -0.75
CA ASP A 125 -9.44 14.08 0.53
C ASP A 125 -8.32 13.05 0.77
N ILE A 126 -7.90 12.37 -0.31
CA ILE A 126 -6.91 11.29 -0.28
C ILE A 126 -5.94 11.49 -1.46
N VAL A 127 -4.66 11.46 -1.18
CA VAL A 127 -3.59 11.56 -2.19
C VAL A 127 -2.70 10.34 -2.11
N GLY A 128 -2.41 9.73 -3.25
CA GLY A 128 -1.43 8.66 -3.39
C GLY A 128 -0.27 9.05 -4.30
N GLY A 129 0.81 8.30 -4.22
CA GLY A 129 1.99 8.50 -5.06
C GLY A 129 2.62 7.17 -5.52
N PRO A 130 3.61 7.22 -6.42
CA PRO A 130 4.26 6.04 -6.95
C PRO A 130 5.22 5.40 -5.93
N VAL A 131 5.25 4.05 -5.94
CA VAL A 131 6.24 3.26 -5.20
C VAL A 131 7.16 2.59 -6.20
N PHE A 132 8.45 2.91 -6.14
CA PHE A 132 9.48 2.43 -7.04
C PHE A 132 10.23 1.25 -6.42
N PRO A 133 10.29 0.08 -7.07
CA PRO A 133 11.05 -1.05 -6.56
C PRO A 133 12.56 -0.78 -6.67
N VAL A 134 13.30 -1.04 -5.59
CA VAL A 134 14.76 -1.02 -5.54
C VAL A 134 15.25 -2.43 -5.27
N PHE A 135 15.96 -3.00 -6.23
CA PHE A 135 16.44 -4.38 -6.19
C PHE A 135 17.86 -4.45 -5.66
N ASP A 136 18.17 -5.46 -4.85
CA ASP A 136 19.54 -5.75 -4.43
C ASP A 136 20.44 -6.09 -5.63
N ASP A 137 19.89 -6.83 -6.61
CA ASP A 137 20.52 -7.06 -7.92
C ASP A 137 19.70 -6.39 -9.02
N PRO A 138 20.04 -5.14 -9.42
CA PRO A 138 19.34 -4.42 -10.48
C PRO A 138 19.58 -5.04 -11.87
N ASP A 139 20.61 -5.85 -12.02
CA ASP A 139 20.93 -6.53 -13.29
C ASP A 139 20.17 -7.84 -13.47
N HIS A 140 19.55 -8.36 -12.42
CA HIS A 140 18.71 -9.53 -12.52
C HIS A 140 17.61 -9.35 -13.58
N TRP A 141 17.39 -10.35 -14.41
CA TRP A 141 16.46 -10.24 -15.53
C TRP A 141 15.01 -9.91 -15.15
N LEU A 142 14.57 -10.35 -13.95
CA LEU A 142 13.25 -10.00 -13.44
C LEU A 142 13.15 -8.51 -13.07
N ALA A 143 14.22 -7.92 -12.51
CA ALA A 143 14.27 -6.48 -12.24
C ALA A 143 14.08 -5.69 -13.56
N LYS A 144 14.76 -6.15 -14.63
CA LYS A 144 14.67 -5.54 -15.98
C LYS A 144 13.42 -5.95 -16.76
N SER A 145 12.59 -6.86 -16.26
CA SER A 145 11.43 -7.40 -17.00
C SER A 145 10.27 -6.41 -17.18
N GLY A 146 10.18 -5.38 -16.36
CA GLY A 146 9.02 -4.49 -16.27
C GLY A 146 7.83 -5.08 -15.49
N PHE A 147 7.96 -6.26 -14.87
CA PHE A 147 6.88 -6.87 -14.08
C PHE A 147 6.64 -6.16 -12.75
N TYR A 148 7.60 -5.36 -12.31
CA TYR A 148 7.57 -4.54 -11.09
C TYR A 148 7.43 -3.05 -11.39
N ALA A 149 7.06 -2.69 -12.62
CA ALA A 149 6.87 -1.29 -12.96
C ALA A 149 5.89 -0.63 -11.98
N PRO A 150 6.23 0.55 -11.44
CA PRO A 150 5.36 1.27 -10.52
C PRO A 150 4.05 1.65 -11.21
N SER A 151 2.96 1.67 -10.46
CA SER A 151 1.75 2.33 -10.92
C SER A 151 2.00 3.83 -10.98
N ARG A 152 1.67 4.47 -12.09
CA ARG A 152 1.85 5.92 -12.29
C ARG A 152 0.63 6.54 -12.96
N SER A 153 0.35 7.77 -12.60
CA SER A 153 -0.64 8.63 -13.24
C SER A 153 -0.09 10.05 -13.31
N ALA A 154 -0.60 10.87 -14.20
CA ALA A 154 -0.27 12.29 -14.16
C ALA A 154 -0.72 12.89 -12.82
N THR A 155 0.05 13.84 -12.28
CA THR A 155 -0.34 14.58 -11.08
C THR A 155 -1.67 15.29 -11.28
N GLY A 156 -2.63 15.02 -10.40
CA GLY A 156 -3.97 15.59 -10.48
C GLY A 156 -5.07 14.65 -9.98
N PRO A 157 -6.35 15.00 -10.20
CA PRO A 157 -7.49 14.19 -9.76
C PRO A 157 -7.49 12.81 -10.42
N VAL A 158 -7.78 11.77 -9.62
CA VAL A 158 -7.94 10.39 -10.07
C VAL A 158 -9.19 9.76 -9.47
N SER A 159 -9.64 8.64 -10.03
CA SER A 159 -10.84 7.96 -9.51
C SER A 159 -10.56 7.14 -8.23
N THR A 160 -9.32 6.75 -8.00
CA THR A 160 -8.81 6.03 -6.82
C THR A 160 -7.28 5.98 -6.86
N ILE A 161 -6.65 5.63 -5.74
CA ILE A 161 -5.20 5.40 -5.64
C ILE A 161 -4.88 3.90 -5.52
N TYR A 162 -3.59 3.55 -5.60
CA TYR A 162 -3.10 2.18 -5.65
C TYR A 162 -2.25 1.83 -4.41
N GLY A 163 -2.91 1.33 -3.36
CA GLY A 163 -2.24 0.94 -2.13
C GLY A 163 -2.11 2.08 -1.11
N ALA A 164 -2.01 1.71 0.15
CA ALA A 164 -1.94 2.64 1.28
C ALA A 164 -0.50 2.96 1.71
N GLY A 165 0.50 2.20 1.27
CA GLY A 165 1.90 2.39 1.68
C GLY A 165 2.51 3.75 1.28
N ASN A 166 1.93 4.43 0.28
CA ASN A 166 2.30 5.80 -0.11
C ASN A 166 1.04 6.66 -0.22
N MET A 167 0.53 7.12 0.91
CA MET A 167 -0.75 7.83 0.98
C MET A 167 -0.71 8.97 2.00
N VAL A 168 -1.47 10.05 1.70
CA VAL A 168 -1.89 11.08 2.66
C VAL A 168 -3.40 11.18 2.61
N ILE A 169 -4.04 11.26 3.77
CA ILE A 169 -5.48 11.41 3.92
C ILE A 169 -5.82 12.58 4.83
N TRP A 170 -6.83 13.35 4.48
CA TRP A 170 -7.36 14.37 5.37
C TRP A 170 -7.97 13.71 6.62
N ARG A 171 -7.50 14.12 7.81
CA ARG A 171 -7.90 13.49 9.08
C ARG A 171 -9.42 13.41 9.28
N SER A 172 -10.15 14.47 8.87
CA SER A 172 -11.62 14.47 9.03
C SER A 172 -12.33 13.38 8.23
N VAL A 173 -11.73 12.95 7.10
CA VAL A 173 -12.23 11.79 6.33
C VAL A 173 -11.94 10.51 7.10
N LEU A 174 -10.71 10.33 7.55
CA LEU A 174 -10.31 9.14 8.32
C LEU A 174 -11.14 8.98 9.59
N ALA A 175 -11.44 10.09 10.29
CA ALA A 175 -12.25 10.09 11.50
C ALA A 175 -13.69 9.54 11.30
N GLN A 176 -14.22 9.57 10.08
CA GLN A 176 -15.55 9.00 9.77
C GLN A 176 -15.56 7.48 9.72
N TYR A 177 -14.39 6.85 9.57
CA TYR A 177 -14.23 5.40 9.51
C TYR A 177 -13.46 4.87 10.72
N LEU A 178 -13.37 5.64 11.82
CA LEU A 178 -12.43 5.43 12.92
C LEU A 178 -12.62 4.09 13.67
N ASP A 179 -13.83 3.53 13.65
CA ASP A 179 -14.08 2.24 14.31
C ASP A 179 -13.29 1.12 13.62
N GLU A 180 -13.29 1.10 12.29
CA GLU A 180 -12.59 0.09 11.50
C GLU A 180 -12.20 0.65 10.12
N PRO A 181 -11.19 1.56 10.02
CA PRO A 181 -10.73 2.09 8.75
C PRO A 181 -10.33 0.97 7.80
N PHE A 182 -9.49 0.06 8.24
CA PHE A 182 -9.14 -1.16 7.54
C PHE A 182 -9.86 -2.36 8.16
N HIS A 183 -10.76 -2.99 7.42
CA HIS A 183 -11.53 -4.12 7.91
C HIS A 183 -10.65 -5.30 8.30
N HIS A 184 -10.80 -5.81 9.53
CA HIS A 184 -10.03 -6.92 10.08
C HIS A 184 -10.20 -8.24 9.30
N ALA A 185 -11.29 -8.38 8.54
CA ALA A 185 -11.44 -9.51 7.60
C ALA A 185 -10.30 -9.62 6.56
N PHE A 186 -9.51 -8.56 6.39
CA PHE A 186 -8.36 -8.52 5.49
C PHE A 186 -7.01 -8.63 6.21
N ALA A 187 -6.99 -8.84 7.54
CA ALA A 187 -5.78 -8.79 8.35
C ALA A 187 -4.61 -9.66 7.85
N PHE A 188 -4.93 -10.80 7.22
CA PHE A 188 -3.94 -11.76 6.72
C PHE A 188 -3.90 -11.92 5.20
N THR A 189 -4.86 -11.33 4.48
CA THR A 189 -5.02 -11.59 3.04
C THR A 189 -4.62 -10.44 2.14
N GLY A 190 -4.50 -9.22 2.68
CA GLY A 190 -4.38 -8.01 1.88
C GLY A 190 -5.71 -7.54 1.31
N GLY A 191 -5.71 -6.34 0.71
CA GLY A 191 -6.89 -5.71 0.09
C GLY A 191 -7.70 -4.80 1.02
N SER A 192 -7.26 -4.58 2.26
CA SER A 192 -7.90 -3.66 3.21
C SER A 192 -7.91 -2.22 2.72
N ASP A 193 -6.85 -1.81 2.05
CA ASP A 193 -6.69 -0.51 1.41
C ASP A 193 -7.68 -0.31 0.26
N TYR A 194 -7.80 -1.30 -0.62
CA TYR A 194 -8.79 -1.27 -1.71
C TYR A 194 -10.22 -1.21 -1.18
N ASP A 195 -10.55 -1.97 -0.12
CA ASP A 195 -11.85 -1.91 0.54
C ASP A 195 -12.13 -0.52 1.10
N PHE A 196 -11.15 0.07 1.79
CA PHE A 196 -11.24 1.41 2.34
C PHE A 196 -11.44 2.47 1.26
N PHE A 197 -10.64 2.44 0.19
CA PHE A 197 -10.76 3.39 -0.92
C PHE A 197 -12.08 3.23 -1.67
N TRP A 198 -12.60 2.01 -1.78
CA TRP A 198 -13.91 1.78 -2.39
C TRP A 198 -15.03 2.41 -1.56
N ARG A 199 -14.99 2.25 -0.22
CA ARG A 199 -15.95 2.90 0.68
C ARG A 199 -15.86 4.43 0.57
N CYS A 200 -14.65 4.98 0.67
CA CYS A 200 -14.42 6.42 0.51
C CYS A 200 -14.96 6.95 -0.83
N ARG A 201 -14.72 6.24 -1.91
CA ARG A 201 -15.24 6.61 -3.24
C ARG A 201 -16.76 6.59 -3.30
N ASN A 202 -17.40 5.57 -2.75
CA ASN A 202 -18.89 5.49 -2.73
C ASN A 202 -19.50 6.61 -1.88
N ASP A 203 -18.79 7.07 -0.86
CA ASP A 203 -19.18 8.19 -0.01
C ASP A 203 -18.82 9.56 -0.64
N GLY A 204 -18.39 9.56 -1.91
CA GLY A 204 -18.11 10.78 -2.67
C GLY A 204 -16.79 11.47 -2.32
N ARG A 205 -15.83 10.76 -1.67
CA ARG A 205 -14.51 11.33 -1.36
C ARG A 205 -13.67 11.50 -2.62
N SER A 206 -12.91 12.60 -2.64
CA SER A 206 -12.04 12.97 -3.74
C SER A 206 -10.65 12.36 -3.61
N PHE A 207 -10.08 11.95 -4.75
CA PHE A 207 -8.75 11.37 -4.82
C PHE A 207 -7.87 12.16 -5.78
N ALA A 208 -6.58 12.27 -5.46
CA ALA A 208 -5.55 12.80 -6.36
C ALA A 208 -4.30 11.92 -6.37
N TRP A 209 -3.50 12.11 -7.39
CA TRP A 209 -2.19 11.47 -7.57
C TRP A 209 -1.10 12.51 -7.56
N ALA A 210 -0.03 12.25 -6.81
CA ALA A 210 1.17 13.07 -6.72
C ALA A 210 2.35 12.28 -7.32
N ASP A 211 2.60 12.39 -8.63
CA ASP A 211 3.60 11.57 -9.34
C ASP A 211 5.04 11.85 -8.92
N ASP A 212 5.29 13.04 -8.36
CA ASP A 212 6.60 13.43 -7.83
C ASP A 212 6.78 13.10 -6.33
N ALA A 213 5.74 12.64 -5.65
CA ALA A 213 5.83 12.15 -4.28
C ALA A 213 6.33 10.70 -4.24
N ARG A 214 7.61 10.54 -4.53
CA ARG A 214 8.24 9.24 -4.76
C ARG A 214 8.56 8.54 -3.45
N VAL A 215 8.23 7.25 -3.44
CA VAL A 215 8.61 6.30 -2.40
C VAL A 215 9.33 5.13 -3.05
N PHE A 216 10.29 4.55 -2.36
CA PHE A 216 11.10 3.43 -2.83
C PHE A 216 10.88 2.22 -1.94
N GLU A 217 10.53 1.06 -2.52
CA GLU A 217 10.35 -0.21 -1.83
C GLU A 217 11.58 -1.10 -2.02
N THR A 218 12.17 -1.57 -0.92
CA THR A 218 13.28 -2.52 -0.99
C THR A 218 12.76 -3.90 -1.41
N MET A 219 13.27 -4.42 -2.52
CA MET A 219 12.89 -5.72 -3.09
C MET A 219 13.94 -6.78 -2.77
N PRO A 220 13.75 -7.58 -1.70
CA PRO A 220 14.71 -8.62 -1.34
C PRO A 220 14.75 -9.74 -2.38
N PRO A 221 15.83 -10.55 -2.45
CA PRO A 221 15.95 -11.66 -3.40
C PRO A 221 14.79 -12.64 -3.38
N SER A 222 14.18 -12.87 -2.21
CA SER A 222 13.00 -13.74 -2.05
C SER A 222 11.78 -13.24 -2.83
N ARG A 223 11.68 -11.93 -3.06
CA ARG A 223 10.63 -11.32 -3.89
C ARG A 223 11.00 -11.22 -5.37
N THR A 224 12.27 -11.48 -5.72
CA THR A 224 12.79 -11.41 -7.10
C THR A 224 12.86 -12.81 -7.74
N THR A 225 11.78 -13.60 -7.62
CA THR A 225 11.62 -14.94 -8.18
C THR A 225 10.36 -15.06 -9.03
N VAL A 226 10.38 -15.97 -10.03
CA VAL A 226 9.19 -16.26 -10.84
C VAL A 226 8.04 -16.75 -9.96
N GLY A 227 8.35 -17.63 -8.99
CA GLY A 227 7.36 -18.13 -8.05
C GLY A 227 6.66 -17.01 -7.25
N TYR A 228 7.42 -16.03 -6.79
CA TYR A 228 6.85 -14.86 -6.09
C TYR A 228 5.93 -14.05 -7.01
N VAL A 229 6.38 -13.75 -8.24
CA VAL A 229 5.58 -12.97 -9.20
C VAL A 229 4.26 -13.67 -9.51
N LEU A 230 4.27 -15.00 -9.69
CA LEU A 230 3.05 -15.77 -9.96
C LEU A 230 2.12 -15.78 -8.75
N ARG A 231 2.64 -16.03 -7.54
CA ARG A 231 1.84 -15.95 -6.29
C ARG A 231 1.22 -14.58 -6.09
N ARG A 232 1.99 -13.49 -6.31
CA ARG A 232 1.49 -12.12 -6.24
C ARG A 232 0.35 -11.87 -7.22
N LYS A 233 0.44 -12.39 -8.47
CA LYS A 233 -0.64 -12.24 -9.46
C LYS A 233 -1.86 -13.08 -9.13
N PHE A 234 -1.69 -14.27 -8.59
CA PHE A 234 -2.79 -15.08 -8.08
C PHE A 234 -3.53 -14.33 -6.95
N ARG A 235 -2.80 -13.84 -5.95
CA ARG A 235 -3.35 -13.05 -4.86
C ARG A 235 -4.11 -11.81 -5.36
N ASN A 236 -3.52 -11.03 -6.26
CA ASN A 236 -4.20 -9.85 -6.83
C ASN A 236 -5.51 -10.26 -7.55
N GLY A 237 -5.59 -11.48 -8.08
CA GLY A 237 -6.82 -12.06 -8.64
C GLY A 237 -7.86 -12.34 -7.55
N THR A 238 -7.44 -12.96 -6.44
CA THR A 238 -8.35 -13.26 -5.32
C THR A 238 -8.89 -12.01 -4.66
N GLU A 239 -8.03 -11.03 -4.39
CA GLU A 239 -8.39 -9.73 -3.80
C GLU A 239 -9.41 -8.99 -4.66
N ALA A 240 -9.15 -8.88 -5.97
CA ALA A 240 -10.06 -8.20 -6.89
C ALA A 240 -11.47 -8.84 -6.90
N THR A 241 -11.54 -10.18 -6.90
CA THR A 241 -12.84 -10.88 -6.89
C THR A 241 -13.57 -10.74 -5.56
N ARG A 242 -12.86 -10.85 -4.42
CA ARG A 242 -13.46 -10.67 -3.09
C ARG A 242 -14.09 -9.28 -2.95
N LEU A 243 -13.40 -8.23 -3.39
CA LEU A 243 -13.92 -6.86 -3.38
C LEU A 243 -15.09 -6.68 -4.34
N GLU A 244 -14.98 -7.20 -5.56
CA GLU A 244 -16.10 -7.13 -6.51
C GLU A 244 -17.32 -7.92 -6.00
N ARG A 245 -17.16 -9.04 -5.29
CA ARG A 245 -18.27 -9.75 -4.63
C ARG A 245 -18.93 -8.90 -3.55
N LYS A 246 -18.15 -8.17 -2.77
CA LYS A 246 -18.66 -7.29 -1.70
C LYS A 246 -19.47 -6.13 -2.25
N PHE A 247 -19.02 -5.50 -3.33
CA PHE A 247 -19.58 -4.26 -3.83
C PHE A 247 -20.43 -4.40 -5.11
N LEU A 248 -20.28 -5.50 -5.86
CA LEU A 248 -20.99 -5.79 -7.11
C LEU A 248 -21.76 -7.11 -7.00
N CYS A 249 -22.75 -7.15 -6.12
CA CYS A 249 -23.48 -8.37 -5.73
C CYS A 249 -24.49 -8.87 -6.80
N SER A 250 -24.68 -8.15 -7.92
CA SER A 250 -25.65 -8.52 -8.95
C SER A 250 -25.24 -9.77 -9.74
N LEU A 251 -26.22 -10.44 -10.37
CA LEU A 251 -25.97 -11.56 -11.31
C LEU A 251 -25.06 -11.13 -12.47
N ALA A 252 -25.26 -9.91 -12.99
CA ALA A 252 -24.39 -9.36 -14.02
C ALA A 252 -22.96 -9.16 -13.50
N GLY A 253 -22.80 -8.73 -12.24
CA GLY A 253 -21.49 -8.65 -11.57
C GLY A 253 -20.84 -10.03 -11.45
N ALA A 254 -21.60 -11.07 -11.08
CA ALA A 254 -21.10 -12.44 -11.02
C ALA A 254 -20.65 -12.94 -12.40
N ALA A 255 -21.49 -12.80 -13.42
CA ALA A 255 -21.14 -13.17 -14.78
C ALA A 255 -19.88 -12.46 -15.29
N ARG A 256 -19.77 -11.14 -15.02
CA ARG A 256 -18.58 -10.35 -15.36
C ARG A 256 -17.30 -10.91 -14.67
N ARG A 257 -17.37 -11.23 -13.38
CA ARG A 257 -16.21 -11.80 -12.63
C ARG A 257 -15.76 -13.13 -13.25
N TRP A 258 -16.72 -14.02 -13.55
CA TRP A 258 -16.42 -15.30 -14.22
C TRP A 258 -15.82 -15.11 -15.61
N CYS A 259 -16.41 -14.23 -16.45
CA CYS A 259 -15.88 -13.95 -17.79
C CYS A 259 -14.45 -13.41 -17.73
N ILE A 260 -14.13 -12.49 -16.78
CA ILE A 260 -12.78 -11.97 -16.64
C ILE A 260 -11.82 -13.06 -16.14
N GLY A 261 -12.22 -13.86 -15.14
CA GLY A 261 -11.40 -14.94 -14.58
C GLY A 261 -11.05 -16.00 -15.64
N LEU A 262 -12.06 -16.53 -16.32
CA LEU A 262 -11.88 -17.52 -17.39
C LEU A 262 -11.14 -16.96 -18.58
N GLY A 263 -11.44 -15.70 -18.98
CA GLY A 263 -10.75 -15.02 -20.07
C GLY A 263 -9.25 -14.86 -19.80
N LEU A 264 -8.87 -14.40 -18.59
CA LEU A 264 -7.47 -14.26 -18.20
C LEU A 264 -6.75 -15.62 -18.15
N LEU A 265 -7.39 -16.65 -17.59
CA LEU A 265 -6.84 -18.00 -17.54
C LEU A 265 -6.65 -18.58 -18.94
N GLY A 266 -7.69 -18.52 -19.76
CA GLY A 266 -7.67 -19.05 -21.13
C GLY A 266 -6.66 -18.31 -22.01
N LEU A 267 -6.61 -16.98 -22.00
CA LEU A 267 -5.63 -16.18 -22.73
C LEU A 267 -4.20 -16.44 -22.24
N GLY A 268 -4.01 -16.62 -20.92
CA GLY A 268 -2.72 -16.98 -20.36
C GLY A 268 -2.21 -18.31 -20.91
N ILE A 269 -3.06 -19.33 -20.89
CA ILE A 269 -2.72 -20.69 -21.40
C ILE A 269 -2.55 -20.68 -22.92
N ALA A 270 -3.49 -20.10 -23.66
CA ALA A 270 -3.46 -20.08 -25.12
C ALA A 270 -2.26 -19.29 -25.69
N SER A 271 -1.73 -18.33 -24.96
CA SER A 271 -0.54 -17.57 -25.36
C SER A 271 0.80 -18.31 -25.12
N LEU A 272 0.83 -19.40 -24.35
CA LEU A 272 2.06 -20.11 -24.01
C LEU A 272 2.84 -20.64 -25.20
N PRO A 273 2.24 -21.29 -26.22
CA PRO A 273 3.01 -21.79 -27.37
C PRO A 273 3.78 -20.69 -28.08
N LEU A 274 3.14 -19.54 -28.30
CA LEU A 274 3.80 -18.37 -28.90
C LEU A 274 4.82 -17.72 -27.95
N ALA A 275 4.57 -17.75 -26.65
CA ALA A 275 5.47 -17.21 -25.64
C ALA A 275 6.79 -18.00 -25.57
N VAL A 276 6.76 -19.33 -25.81
CA VAL A 276 7.97 -20.15 -25.88
C VAL A 276 8.92 -19.65 -26.98
N LEU A 277 8.37 -19.26 -28.14
CA LEU A 277 9.16 -18.72 -29.25
C LEU A 277 9.71 -17.30 -28.95
N ARG A 278 9.08 -16.58 -28.02
CA ARG A 278 9.46 -15.18 -27.64
C ARG A 278 10.36 -15.10 -26.40
N GLY A 279 10.66 -16.25 -25.79
CA GLY A 279 11.58 -16.37 -24.68
C GLY A 279 10.96 -16.17 -23.29
N ARG A 280 11.82 -16.30 -22.27
CA ARG A 280 11.43 -16.41 -20.84
C ARG A 280 10.50 -15.31 -20.33
N ARG A 281 10.69 -14.05 -20.76
CA ARG A 281 9.84 -12.92 -20.36
C ARG A 281 8.39 -13.12 -20.83
N ALA A 282 8.19 -13.57 -22.06
CA ALA A 282 6.87 -13.80 -22.60
C ALA A 282 6.17 -15.02 -21.92
N ILE A 283 6.92 -16.07 -21.62
CA ILE A 283 6.41 -17.23 -20.87
C ILE A 283 5.90 -16.77 -19.50
N VAL A 284 6.72 -16.06 -18.74
CA VAL A 284 6.33 -15.57 -17.41
C VAL A 284 5.14 -14.62 -17.48
N ALA A 285 5.08 -13.73 -18.47
CA ALA A 285 3.92 -12.84 -18.67
C ALA A 285 2.62 -13.62 -18.94
N SER A 286 2.69 -14.71 -19.71
CA SER A 286 1.56 -15.60 -19.96
C SER A 286 1.12 -16.35 -18.70
N LEU A 287 2.09 -16.87 -17.93
CA LEU A 287 1.82 -17.52 -16.64
C LEU A 287 1.25 -16.55 -15.61
N MET A 288 1.73 -15.29 -15.56
CA MET A 288 1.17 -14.25 -14.68
C MET A 288 -0.30 -13.97 -14.99
N ARG A 289 -0.66 -13.96 -16.28
CA ARG A 289 -2.04 -13.75 -16.72
C ARG A 289 -2.92 -14.93 -16.29
N ALA A 290 -2.44 -16.16 -16.52
CA ALA A 290 -3.11 -17.38 -16.09
C ALA A 290 -3.28 -17.44 -14.56
N ALA A 291 -2.21 -17.13 -13.80
CA ALA A 291 -2.24 -17.09 -12.34
C ALA A 291 -3.27 -16.08 -11.79
N ARG A 292 -3.34 -14.89 -12.40
CA ARG A 292 -4.36 -13.88 -12.02
C ARG A 292 -5.78 -14.40 -12.31
N GLY A 293 -5.99 -15.04 -13.45
CA GLY A 293 -7.29 -15.65 -13.80
C GLY A 293 -7.67 -16.77 -12.85
N ALA A 294 -6.72 -17.65 -12.53
CA ALA A 294 -6.93 -18.75 -11.56
C ALA A 294 -7.27 -18.18 -10.15
N GLY A 295 -6.58 -17.13 -9.71
CA GLY A 295 -6.89 -16.44 -8.43
C GLY A 295 -8.31 -15.87 -8.41
N ARG A 296 -8.75 -15.25 -9.51
CA ARG A 296 -10.13 -14.73 -9.62
C ARG A 296 -11.17 -15.85 -9.50
N ILE A 297 -10.93 -16.99 -10.13
CA ILE A 297 -11.83 -18.16 -10.05
C ILE A 297 -11.80 -18.76 -8.65
N ALA A 298 -10.61 -18.95 -8.07
CA ALA A 298 -10.45 -19.53 -6.72
C ALA A 298 -11.24 -18.74 -5.66
N ALA A 299 -11.28 -17.41 -5.76
CA ALA A 299 -12.02 -16.57 -4.84
C ALA A 299 -13.56 -16.70 -4.94
N GLU A 300 -14.11 -17.18 -6.03
CA GLU A 300 -15.55 -17.51 -6.11
C GLU A 300 -15.91 -18.73 -5.24
N PHE A 301 -14.90 -19.55 -4.88
CA PHE A 301 -15.01 -20.70 -3.97
C PHE A 301 -14.45 -20.39 -2.57
N ASP A 302 -14.28 -19.10 -2.23
CA ASP A 302 -13.69 -18.62 -0.97
C ASP A 302 -12.25 -19.12 -0.69
N LEU A 303 -11.56 -19.61 -1.73
CA LEU A 303 -10.14 -19.96 -1.64
C LEU A 303 -9.29 -18.70 -1.79
N HIS A 304 -8.47 -18.39 -0.77
CA HIS A 304 -7.59 -17.22 -0.75
C HIS A 304 -6.21 -17.58 -0.22
N TYR A 305 -5.24 -16.74 -0.56
CA TYR A 305 -3.86 -16.91 -0.10
C TYR A 305 -3.62 -15.96 1.08
N GLU A 306 -3.20 -16.51 2.22
CA GLU A 306 -2.78 -15.73 3.38
C GLU A 306 -1.29 -15.40 3.27
N GLN A 307 -0.96 -14.12 3.36
CA GLN A 307 0.42 -13.63 3.22
C GLN A 307 1.07 -13.31 4.56
N TYR A 308 0.29 -12.93 5.56
CA TYR A 308 0.74 -12.31 6.81
C TYR A 308 0.52 -13.23 8.03
N ARG A 309 0.79 -14.53 7.88
CA ARG A 309 0.82 -15.48 8.99
C ARG A 309 2.20 -15.62 9.59
#